data_90c1151bcc1cd489c78946ff442b1c4a
#
_entry.id   90c1151bcc1cd489c78946ff442b1c4a
#
_cell.length_a   1.000
_cell.length_b   1.000
_cell.length_c   1.000
_cell.angle_alpha   90.00
_cell.angle_beta   90.00
_cell.angle_gamma   90.00
#
_symmetry.space_group_name_H-M   'P 1'
#
loop_
_entity.id
_entity.type
_entity.pdbx_description
1 polymer ?
#
loop_
_entity_poly.entity_id
_entity_poly.type
_entity_poly.pdbx_seq_one_letter_code
_entity_poly.pdbx_strand_id
1 'polypeptide(L)'
;MPNIGEIVVQTGVQMRPRDIHDHYQTDENCLRAYLARHPLPKNDLDIILDPGCGTGVYGKVLQELYPESTRLGIELNTQRFPDPGYYTHWLEGDFLYKSIVADTVIGNPPYKHAEEFFWQALDGILHNGTRYGTVDFLLRLGFLGSSRRHESMWSRGYRPTKVTVCSTRPSFTGDGKTYPTEFAFFRWNIENGVCDQRGELDFLIFERDSNGKSSRALEGDLGTG
;
A
#
# COMPACT_ATOMS: atom_id res chain seq x y z
N MET A 1 3.30 -19.21 -19.13
CA MET A 1 3.09 -17.87 -18.56
C MET A 1 1.68 -17.44 -18.95
N PRO A 2 0.79 -17.07 -18.02
CA PRO A 2 -0.50 -16.52 -18.40
C PRO A 2 -0.29 -15.22 -19.19
N ASN A 3 -1.05 -15.05 -20.23
CA ASN A 3 -0.97 -13.86 -21.09
C ASN A 3 -1.54 -12.67 -20.30
N ILE A 4 -0.71 -11.67 -19.98
CA ILE A 4 -1.09 -10.50 -19.18
C ILE A 4 -2.29 -9.72 -19.78
N GLY A 5 -2.57 -9.90 -21.07
CA GLY A 5 -3.78 -9.37 -21.72
C GLY A 5 -5.11 -9.89 -21.15
N GLU A 6 -5.09 -11.02 -20.42
CA GLU A 6 -6.29 -11.60 -19.78
C GLU A 6 -6.51 -11.13 -18.33
N ILE A 7 -5.52 -10.42 -17.75
CA ILE A 7 -5.55 -9.99 -16.36
C ILE A 7 -6.41 -8.72 -16.16
N VAL A 8 -6.72 -7.97 -17.23
CA VAL A 8 -7.45 -6.70 -17.14
C VAL A 8 -8.79 -6.78 -17.87
N VAL A 9 -9.88 -6.89 -17.13
CA VAL A 9 -11.24 -6.73 -17.67
C VAL A 9 -11.66 -5.27 -17.49
N GLN A 10 -11.77 -4.52 -18.59
CA GLN A 10 -12.32 -3.16 -18.56
C GLN A 10 -13.83 -3.20 -18.36
N THR A 11 -14.30 -2.77 -17.20
CA THR A 11 -15.72 -2.43 -17.02
C THR A 11 -15.90 -0.94 -17.29
N GLY A 12 -16.68 -0.60 -18.31
CA GLY A 12 -16.96 0.79 -18.69
C GLY A 12 -17.87 1.50 -17.67
N VAL A 13 -17.28 2.14 -16.66
CA VAL A 13 -18.02 2.91 -15.63
C VAL A 13 -17.53 4.36 -15.63
N GLN A 14 -18.44 5.31 -15.46
CA GLN A 14 -18.16 6.75 -15.41
C GLN A 14 -17.23 7.10 -14.24
N MET A 15 -16.16 7.84 -14.54
CA MET A 15 -15.21 8.35 -13.54
C MET A 15 -15.89 9.35 -12.58
N ARG A 16 -15.66 9.20 -11.29
CA ARG A 16 -16.06 10.20 -10.27
C ARG A 16 -15.07 11.38 -10.28
N PRO A 17 -15.53 12.64 -10.12
CA PRO A 17 -14.64 13.76 -9.89
C PRO A 17 -13.81 13.52 -8.62
N ARG A 18 -12.49 13.52 -8.73
CA ARG A 18 -11.57 13.43 -7.57
C ARG A 18 -11.15 14.81 -7.10
N ASP A 19 -11.04 14.96 -5.78
CA ASP A 19 -10.37 16.11 -5.18
C ASP A 19 -8.89 16.14 -5.59
N ILE A 20 -8.50 17.18 -6.31
CA ILE A 20 -7.12 17.42 -6.81
C ILE A 20 -6.11 17.52 -5.65
N HIS A 21 -6.57 17.72 -4.43
CA HIS A 21 -5.75 17.99 -3.23
C HIS A 21 -5.40 16.77 -2.37
N ASP A 22 -5.93 15.58 -2.66
CA ASP A 22 -5.67 14.37 -1.84
C ASP A 22 -4.45 13.57 -2.35
N HIS A 23 -3.40 14.29 -2.78
CA HIS A 23 -2.15 13.69 -3.21
C HIS A 23 -1.07 13.86 -2.15
N TYR A 24 -0.69 12.75 -1.55
CA TYR A 24 0.40 12.67 -0.59
C TYR A 24 1.49 11.75 -1.15
N GLN A 25 2.58 12.34 -1.62
CA GLN A 25 3.74 11.54 -2.04
C GLN A 25 4.32 10.83 -0.82
N THR A 26 4.38 9.51 -0.87
CA THR A 26 4.93 8.72 0.25
C THR A 26 6.40 9.06 0.48
N ASP A 27 6.79 9.20 1.75
CA ASP A 27 8.18 9.31 2.17
C ASP A 27 8.89 7.98 1.88
N GLU A 28 9.83 8.01 0.92
CA GLU A 28 10.54 6.81 0.44
C GLU A 28 11.23 6.05 1.57
N ASN A 29 11.77 6.78 2.53
CA ASN A 29 12.53 6.19 3.61
C ASN A 29 11.63 5.57 4.70
N CYS A 30 10.48 6.18 4.92
CA CYS A 30 9.44 5.56 5.73
C CYS A 30 9.01 4.21 5.12
N LEU A 31 8.80 4.17 3.80
CA LEU A 31 8.47 2.92 3.09
C LEU A 31 9.60 1.89 3.17
N ARG A 32 10.86 2.30 2.96
CA ARG A 32 12.02 1.42 3.06
C ARG A 32 12.18 0.84 4.45
N ALA A 33 12.06 1.65 5.48
CA ALA A 33 12.12 1.21 6.88
C ALA A 33 10.98 0.23 7.20
N TYR A 34 9.78 0.50 6.69
CA TYR A 34 8.65 -0.41 6.86
C TYR A 34 8.92 -1.77 6.21
N LEU A 35 9.34 -1.81 4.95
CA LEU A 35 9.59 -3.05 4.21
C LEU A 35 10.82 -3.83 4.74
N ALA A 36 11.82 -3.14 5.30
CA ALA A 36 12.94 -3.79 5.97
C ALA A 36 12.48 -4.55 7.23
N ARG A 37 11.53 -3.98 7.97
CA ARG A 37 10.98 -4.58 9.20
C ARG A 37 9.86 -5.60 8.93
N HIS A 38 9.06 -5.33 7.92
CA HIS A 38 7.90 -6.15 7.53
C HIS A 38 7.96 -6.47 6.03
N PRO A 39 8.87 -7.35 5.60
CA PRO A 39 8.97 -7.71 4.18
C PRO A 39 7.64 -8.26 3.66
N LEU A 40 7.41 -8.07 2.37
CA LEU A 40 6.30 -8.72 1.68
C LEU A 40 6.59 -10.23 1.57
N PRO A 41 5.57 -11.08 1.56
CA PRO A 41 5.76 -12.49 1.24
C PRO A 41 6.51 -12.63 -0.09
N LYS A 42 7.47 -13.54 -0.16
CA LYS A 42 8.24 -13.81 -1.38
C LYS A 42 7.81 -15.14 -1.95
N ASN A 43 7.14 -15.10 -3.10
CA ASN A 43 7.04 -16.23 -4.01
C ASN A 43 7.57 -15.78 -5.38
N ASP A 44 8.22 -16.67 -6.11
CA ASP A 44 9.04 -16.34 -7.29
C ASP A 44 8.29 -15.68 -8.48
N LEU A 45 6.97 -15.57 -8.40
CA LEU A 45 6.12 -15.00 -9.47
C LEU A 45 5.03 -14.05 -8.93
N ASP A 46 5.24 -13.47 -7.75
CA ASP A 46 4.24 -12.63 -7.11
C ASP A 46 3.90 -11.39 -7.94
N ILE A 47 2.60 -11.12 -8.06
CA ILE A 47 2.07 -9.88 -8.61
C ILE A 47 1.88 -8.89 -7.46
N ILE A 48 2.68 -7.84 -7.47
CA ILE A 48 2.60 -6.74 -6.49
C ILE A 48 1.92 -5.55 -7.16
N LEU A 49 0.80 -5.11 -6.62
CA LEU A 49 0.00 -4.01 -7.13
C LEU A 49 0.12 -2.77 -6.23
N ASP A 50 0.41 -1.62 -6.83
CA ASP A 50 0.37 -0.28 -6.22
C ASP A 50 -0.83 0.50 -6.79
N PRO A 51 -1.96 0.56 -6.08
CA PRO A 51 -3.15 1.25 -6.53
C PRO A 51 -3.10 2.75 -6.19
N GLY A 52 -3.12 3.62 -7.20
CA GLY A 52 -2.90 5.05 -7.04
C GLY A 52 -1.41 5.39 -6.90
N CYS A 53 -0.59 4.82 -7.80
CA CYS A 53 0.87 4.80 -7.70
C CYS A 53 1.54 6.18 -7.78
N GLY A 54 0.82 7.22 -8.15
CA GLY A 54 1.31 8.60 -8.19
C GLY A 54 2.59 8.73 -9.02
N THR A 55 3.66 9.24 -8.39
CA THR A 55 4.97 9.40 -9.02
C THR A 55 5.85 8.14 -8.98
N GLY A 56 5.33 7.01 -8.48
CA GLY A 56 6.00 5.72 -8.51
C GLY A 56 6.98 5.44 -7.36
N VAL A 57 6.84 6.09 -6.21
CA VAL A 57 7.73 5.86 -5.06
C VAL A 57 7.72 4.40 -4.63
N TYR A 58 6.54 3.78 -4.55
CA TYR A 58 6.44 2.34 -4.24
C TYR A 58 7.12 1.50 -5.33
N GLY A 59 6.83 1.76 -6.60
CA GLY A 59 7.44 1.04 -7.73
C GLY A 59 8.96 1.07 -7.69
N LYS A 60 9.57 2.24 -7.40
CA LYS A 60 11.00 2.41 -7.25
C LYS A 60 11.58 1.51 -6.16
N VAL A 61 11.00 1.53 -4.97
CA VAL A 61 11.47 0.73 -3.84
C VAL A 61 11.24 -0.76 -4.08
N LEU A 62 10.10 -1.12 -4.66
CA LEU A 62 9.78 -2.51 -4.98
C LEU A 62 10.70 -3.08 -6.08
N GLN A 63 11.10 -2.27 -7.06
CA GLN A 63 12.06 -2.69 -8.09
C GLN A 63 13.40 -3.13 -7.49
N GLU A 64 13.86 -2.42 -6.47
CA GLU A 64 15.12 -2.73 -5.80
C GLU A 64 15.01 -3.95 -4.87
N LEU A 65 13.92 -4.05 -4.10
CA LEU A 65 13.74 -5.09 -3.08
C LEU A 65 13.15 -6.41 -3.62
N TYR A 66 12.35 -6.31 -4.70
CA TYR A 66 11.62 -7.43 -5.32
C TYR A 66 11.78 -7.41 -6.84
N PRO A 67 13.03 -7.51 -7.37
CA PRO A 67 13.32 -7.34 -8.80
C PRO A 67 12.61 -8.36 -9.69
N GLU A 68 12.38 -9.58 -9.19
CA GLU A 68 11.78 -10.68 -9.94
C GLU A 68 10.23 -10.64 -9.95
N SER A 69 9.62 -9.81 -9.11
CA SER A 69 8.16 -9.70 -9.05
C SER A 69 7.59 -8.97 -10.27
N THR A 70 6.35 -9.33 -10.63
CA THR A 70 5.53 -8.50 -11.52
C THR A 70 4.99 -7.30 -10.74
N ARG A 71 5.47 -6.10 -11.07
CA ARG A 71 5.05 -4.86 -10.40
C ARG A 71 4.05 -4.12 -11.28
N LEU A 72 2.82 -4.00 -10.78
CA LEU A 72 1.73 -3.27 -11.45
C LEU A 72 1.49 -1.93 -10.76
N GLY A 73 1.46 -0.84 -11.52
CA GLY A 73 1.04 0.47 -11.05
C GLY A 73 -0.28 0.88 -11.68
N ILE A 74 -1.18 1.50 -10.90
CA ILE A 74 -2.39 2.12 -11.43
C ILE A 74 -2.43 3.58 -10.99
N GLU A 75 -2.64 4.50 -11.93
CA GLU A 75 -2.81 5.92 -11.62
C GLU A 75 -3.95 6.53 -12.45
N LEU A 76 -4.78 7.30 -11.77
CA LEU A 76 -5.89 8.00 -12.41
C LEU A 76 -5.42 9.26 -13.14
N ASN A 77 -4.43 9.96 -12.58
CA ASN A 77 -3.97 11.24 -13.11
C ASN A 77 -2.73 11.05 -13.99
N THR A 78 -2.92 11.09 -15.29
CA THR A 78 -1.87 10.89 -16.30
C THR A 78 -0.73 11.91 -16.23
N GLN A 79 -0.93 13.06 -15.59
CA GLN A 79 0.13 14.06 -15.39
C GLN A 79 1.16 13.65 -14.32
N ARG A 80 0.92 12.54 -13.60
CA ARG A 80 1.75 12.02 -12.51
C ARG A 80 2.42 10.70 -12.85
N PHE A 81 2.59 10.39 -14.12
CA PHE A 81 3.16 9.11 -14.52
C PHE A 81 4.49 8.85 -13.83
N PRO A 82 4.65 7.65 -13.25
CA PRO A 82 5.93 7.22 -12.71
C PRO A 82 6.96 7.09 -13.84
N ASP A 83 8.24 7.10 -13.47
CA ASP A 83 9.29 6.66 -14.39
C ASP A 83 8.93 5.26 -14.92
N PRO A 84 8.83 5.06 -16.25
CA PRO A 84 8.39 3.80 -16.84
C PRO A 84 9.27 2.59 -16.47
N GLY A 85 10.45 2.79 -15.89
CA GLY A 85 11.31 1.73 -15.38
C GLY A 85 10.90 1.14 -14.04
N TYR A 86 10.06 1.78 -13.25
CA TYR A 86 9.73 1.32 -11.88
C TYR A 86 8.72 0.17 -11.85
N TYR A 87 7.79 0.14 -12.79
CA TYR A 87 6.79 -0.91 -12.91
C TYR A 87 7.05 -1.79 -14.12
N THR A 88 6.78 -3.08 -14.00
CA THR A 88 6.78 -3.98 -15.16
C THR A 88 5.62 -3.66 -16.09
N HIS A 89 4.49 -3.25 -15.50
CA HIS A 89 3.31 -2.76 -16.19
C HIS A 89 2.66 -1.65 -15.39
N TRP A 90 2.13 -0.65 -16.06
CA TRP A 90 1.30 0.35 -15.41
C TRP A 90 0.09 0.69 -16.28
N LEU A 91 -0.99 1.09 -15.62
CA LEU A 91 -2.28 1.31 -16.22
C LEU A 91 -2.84 2.66 -15.81
N GLU A 92 -3.36 3.39 -16.79
CA GLU A 92 -4.15 4.56 -16.54
C GLU A 92 -5.57 4.17 -16.12
N GLY A 93 -6.10 4.84 -15.10
CA GLY A 93 -7.49 4.75 -14.72
C GLY A 93 -7.75 4.66 -13.22
N ASP A 94 -9.04 4.62 -12.89
CA ASP A 94 -9.47 4.50 -11.50
C ASP A 94 -9.42 3.04 -11.05
N PHE A 95 -8.59 2.77 -10.03
CA PHE A 95 -8.45 1.44 -9.45
C PHE A 95 -9.78 0.83 -9.00
N LEU A 96 -10.70 1.65 -8.49
CA LEU A 96 -12.01 1.18 -7.99
C LEU A 96 -12.91 0.58 -9.09
N TYR A 97 -12.56 0.77 -10.36
CA TYR A 97 -13.31 0.25 -11.51
C TYR A 97 -12.47 -0.70 -12.38
N LYS A 98 -11.36 -1.21 -11.85
CA LYS A 98 -10.50 -2.15 -12.56
C LYS A 98 -10.54 -3.52 -11.89
N SER A 99 -10.82 -4.55 -12.66
CA SER A 99 -10.68 -5.93 -12.22
C SER A 99 -9.22 -6.36 -12.44
N ILE A 100 -8.42 -6.42 -11.37
CA ILE A 100 -7.00 -6.77 -11.44
C ILE A 100 -6.71 -7.78 -10.34
N VAL A 101 -6.06 -8.87 -10.73
CA VAL A 101 -5.58 -9.87 -9.79
C VAL A 101 -4.20 -9.49 -9.26
N ALA A 102 -3.95 -9.77 -7.98
CA ALA A 102 -2.68 -9.55 -7.32
C ALA A 102 -2.47 -10.53 -6.17
N ASP A 103 -1.22 -10.82 -5.83
CA ASP A 103 -0.85 -11.56 -4.62
C ASP A 103 -0.67 -10.59 -3.44
N THR A 104 -0.13 -9.42 -3.73
CA THR A 104 0.09 -8.36 -2.75
C THR A 104 -0.38 -7.03 -3.31
N VAL A 105 -1.12 -6.28 -2.50
CA VAL A 105 -1.49 -4.89 -2.80
C VAL A 105 -0.86 -3.99 -1.76
N ILE A 106 0.00 -3.06 -2.19
CA ILE A 106 0.70 -2.12 -1.30
C ILE A 106 0.62 -0.71 -1.86
N GLY A 107 0.31 0.27 -1.03
CA GLY A 107 0.20 1.64 -1.52
C GLY A 107 -0.18 2.67 -0.46
N ASN A 108 -0.33 3.91 -0.92
CA ASN A 108 -0.85 5.04 -0.15
C ASN A 108 -2.15 5.55 -0.81
N PRO A 109 -3.28 4.85 -0.59
CA PRO A 109 -4.53 5.19 -1.26
C PRO A 109 -5.08 6.53 -0.78
N PRO A 110 -5.93 7.21 -1.57
CA PRO A 110 -6.66 8.39 -1.11
C PRO A 110 -7.45 8.09 0.16
N TYR A 111 -7.17 8.83 1.26
CA TYR A 111 -7.71 8.48 2.60
C TYR A 111 -9.22 8.48 2.68
N LYS A 112 -9.90 9.30 1.87
CA LYS A 112 -11.36 9.31 1.75
C LYS A 112 -11.93 7.99 1.22
N HIS A 113 -11.14 7.27 0.41
CA HIS A 113 -11.53 6.05 -0.29
C HIS A 113 -10.76 4.82 0.19
N ALA A 114 -10.08 4.92 1.34
CA ALA A 114 -9.23 3.84 1.84
C ALA A 114 -10.01 2.53 2.08
N GLU A 115 -11.25 2.61 2.51
CA GLU A 115 -12.11 1.44 2.71
C GLU A 115 -12.51 0.80 1.36
N GLU A 116 -12.89 1.61 0.38
CA GLU A 116 -13.22 1.13 -0.96
C GLU A 116 -12.00 0.52 -1.65
N PHE A 117 -10.82 1.11 -1.46
CA PHE A 117 -9.55 0.55 -1.94
C PHE A 117 -9.23 -0.79 -1.29
N PHE A 118 -9.50 -0.95 0.01
CA PHE A 118 -9.32 -2.23 0.69
C PHE A 118 -10.22 -3.32 0.08
N TRP A 119 -11.51 -3.03 -0.14
CA TRP A 119 -12.43 -4.01 -0.71
C TRP A 119 -12.04 -4.40 -2.13
N GLN A 120 -11.63 -3.44 -2.95
CA GLN A 120 -11.15 -3.70 -4.30
C GLN A 120 -9.84 -4.51 -4.31
N ALA A 121 -8.92 -4.24 -3.37
CA ALA A 121 -7.68 -5.00 -3.21
C ALA A 121 -7.95 -6.44 -2.77
N LEU A 122 -8.85 -6.63 -1.80
CA LEU A 122 -9.28 -7.94 -1.35
C LEU A 122 -9.89 -8.76 -2.49
N ASP A 123 -10.77 -8.15 -3.29
CA ASP A 123 -11.37 -8.78 -4.46
C ASP A 123 -10.31 -9.26 -5.46
N GLY A 124 -9.31 -8.44 -5.75
CA GLY A 124 -8.19 -8.80 -6.63
C GLY A 124 -7.36 -9.98 -6.11
N ILE A 125 -7.12 -10.05 -4.80
CA ILE A 125 -6.43 -11.19 -4.17
C ILE A 125 -7.27 -12.46 -4.25
N LEU A 126 -8.56 -12.37 -3.96
CA LEU A 126 -9.47 -13.53 -4.01
C LEU A 126 -9.61 -14.10 -5.42
N HIS A 127 -9.67 -13.24 -6.44
CA HIS A 127 -9.77 -13.67 -7.84
C HIS A 127 -8.47 -14.23 -8.41
N ASN A 128 -7.32 -13.93 -7.83
CA ASN A 128 -6.04 -14.54 -8.23
C ASN A 128 -5.95 -16.03 -7.86
N GLY A 129 -6.84 -16.51 -6.99
CA GLY A 129 -6.84 -17.90 -6.54
C GLY A 129 -5.63 -18.25 -5.67
N THR A 130 -4.89 -17.23 -5.20
CA THR A 130 -3.76 -17.45 -4.30
C THR A 130 -4.25 -17.91 -2.93
N ARG A 131 -3.49 -18.81 -2.33
CA ARG A 131 -3.78 -19.25 -0.96
C ARG A 131 -3.48 -18.14 0.05
N TYR A 132 -2.45 -17.33 -0.23
CA TYR A 132 -1.95 -16.28 0.67
C TYR A 132 -1.82 -14.97 -0.09
N GLY A 133 -2.31 -13.91 0.48
CA GLY A 133 -2.16 -12.57 -0.05
C GLY A 133 -2.02 -11.53 1.06
N THR A 134 -1.55 -10.33 0.71
CA THR A 134 -1.47 -9.21 1.66
C THR A 134 -2.01 -7.93 1.07
N VAL A 135 -2.63 -7.13 1.95
CA VAL A 135 -2.92 -5.71 1.68
C VAL A 135 -2.13 -4.87 2.68
N ASP A 136 -1.31 -3.96 2.18
CA ASP A 136 -0.47 -3.06 2.98
C ASP A 136 -0.75 -1.61 2.61
N PHE A 137 -1.45 -0.86 3.45
CA PHE A 137 -1.76 0.54 3.17
C PHE A 137 -1.18 1.49 4.20
N LEU A 138 -0.53 2.57 3.73
CA LEU A 138 -0.17 3.71 4.57
C LEU A 138 -1.40 4.60 4.74
N LEU A 139 -1.93 4.68 5.96
CA LEU A 139 -3.16 5.41 6.26
C LEU A 139 -2.97 6.32 7.48
N ARG A 140 -3.89 7.26 7.66
CA ARG A 140 -4.00 8.00 8.93
C ARG A 140 -4.39 7.04 10.05
N LEU A 141 -3.78 7.17 11.23
CA LEU A 141 -4.08 6.31 12.38
C LEU A 141 -5.57 6.35 12.78
N GLY A 142 -6.24 7.48 12.55
CA GLY A 142 -7.68 7.63 12.73
C GLY A 142 -8.55 6.70 11.87
N PHE A 143 -7.96 5.96 10.92
CA PHE A 143 -8.68 4.92 10.18
C PHE A 143 -9.24 3.83 11.10
N LEU A 144 -8.62 3.57 12.26
CA LEU A 144 -9.12 2.62 13.27
C LEU A 144 -10.41 3.08 13.93
N GLY A 145 -10.57 4.39 14.13
CA GLY A 145 -11.64 4.96 14.93
C GLY A 145 -12.85 5.37 14.08
N SER A 146 -13.77 4.45 13.79
CA SER A 146 -15.03 4.77 13.10
C SER A 146 -16.07 3.70 13.38
N SER A 147 -17.25 4.10 13.87
CA SER A 147 -18.39 3.19 14.06
C SER A 147 -18.82 2.57 12.72
N ARG A 148 -18.82 3.34 11.64
CA ARG A 148 -19.11 2.83 10.29
C ARG A 148 -18.15 1.70 9.91
N ARG A 149 -16.83 1.88 10.09
CA ARG A 149 -15.84 0.82 9.79
C ARG A 149 -15.92 -0.35 10.75
N HIS A 150 -16.31 -0.10 11.99
CA HIS A 150 -16.59 -1.20 12.90
C HIS A 150 -17.67 -2.13 12.32
N GLU A 151 -18.75 -1.59 11.81
CA GLU A 151 -19.85 -2.34 11.21
C GLU A 151 -19.49 -2.98 9.87
N SER A 152 -18.82 -2.22 8.97
CA SER A 152 -18.51 -2.68 7.61
C SER A 152 -17.29 -3.61 7.54
N MET A 153 -16.31 -3.47 8.45
CA MET A 153 -15.05 -4.20 8.40
C MET A 153 -14.76 -4.99 9.68
N TRP A 154 -14.63 -4.32 10.84
CA TRP A 154 -14.07 -4.94 12.05
C TRP A 154 -14.94 -6.05 12.61
N SER A 155 -16.25 -5.84 12.72
CA SER A 155 -17.20 -6.85 13.19
C SER A 155 -17.37 -8.03 12.22
N ARG A 156 -16.99 -7.83 10.96
CA ARG A 156 -17.08 -8.84 9.90
C ARG A 156 -15.77 -9.64 9.71
N GLY A 157 -14.78 -9.44 10.58
CA GLY A 157 -13.53 -10.19 10.52
C GLY A 157 -12.46 -9.60 9.60
N TYR A 158 -12.56 -8.32 9.21
CA TYR A 158 -11.57 -7.66 8.37
C TYR A 158 -10.73 -6.64 9.14
N ARG A 159 -10.38 -6.97 10.39
CA ARG A 159 -9.42 -6.18 11.17
C ARG A 159 -8.01 -6.32 10.59
N PRO A 160 -7.17 -5.26 10.64
CA PRO A 160 -5.78 -5.41 10.24
C PRO A 160 -5.08 -6.45 11.10
N THR A 161 -4.29 -7.32 10.46
CA THR A 161 -3.42 -8.27 11.15
C THR A 161 -2.36 -7.55 11.97
N LYS A 162 -1.85 -6.43 11.41
CA LYS A 162 -0.83 -5.60 12.06
C LYS A 162 -1.05 -4.13 11.74
N VAL A 163 -0.81 -3.30 12.75
CA VAL A 163 -0.75 -1.84 12.62
C VAL A 163 0.63 -1.37 13.06
N THR A 164 1.42 -0.81 12.15
CA THR A 164 2.76 -0.28 12.43
C THR A 164 2.72 1.23 12.43
N VAL A 165 2.72 1.82 13.61
CA VAL A 165 2.60 3.27 13.80
C VAL A 165 3.92 3.96 13.42
N CYS A 166 3.87 4.96 12.55
CA CYS A 166 5.01 5.78 12.19
C CYS A 166 5.34 6.77 13.34
N SER A 167 6.20 6.38 14.28
CA SER A 167 6.63 7.24 15.39
C SER A 167 7.45 8.43 14.88
N THR A 168 8.23 8.24 13.83
CA THR A 168 8.74 9.35 13.00
C THR A 168 7.65 9.71 11.98
N ARG A 169 7.20 10.98 11.97
CA ARG A 169 6.15 11.41 11.03
C ARG A 169 6.69 11.47 9.59
N PRO A 170 6.06 10.81 8.61
CA PRO A 170 6.47 10.92 7.21
C PRO A 170 6.35 12.35 6.67
N SER A 171 7.24 12.73 5.75
CA SER A 171 7.12 13.96 4.97
C SER A 171 6.51 13.65 3.61
N PHE A 172 5.32 14.16 3.33
CA PHE A 172 4.63 13.94 2.07
C PHE A 172 4.89 15.04 1.02
N THR A 173 5.64 16.06 1.39
CA THR A 173 5.95 17.21 0.51
C THR A 173 7.39 17.20 -0.01
N GLY A 174 8.22 16.26 0.49
CA GLY A 174 9.64 16.17 0.13
C GLY A 174 10.52 17.30 0.65
N ASP A 175 9.95 18.27 1.38
CA ASP A 175 10.63 19.42 1.98
C ASP A 175 10.91 19.25 3.50
N GLY A 176 10.68 18.05 4.02
CA GLY A 176 10.84 17.72 5.44
C GLY A 176 9.71 18.18 6.36
N LYS A 177 8.73 18.92 5.86
CA LYS A 177 7.56 19.31 6.64
C LYS A 177 6.64 18.10 6.88
N THR A 178 6.03 18.07 8.04
CA THR A 178 5.12 16.98 8.44
C THR A 178 3.73 17.54 8.70
N TYR A 179 2.72 16.71 8.47
CA TYR A 179 1.35 17.03 8.85
C TYR A 179 1.12 16.74 10.34
N PRO A 180 0.23 17.50 11.02
CA PRO A 180 -0.12 17.28 12.43
C PRO A 180 -1.06 16.07 12.61
N THR A 181 -0.79 14.99 11.88
CA THR A 181 -1.61 13.77 11.88
C THR A 181 -0.67 12.57 11.96
N GLU A 182 -1.04 11.59 12.76
CA GLU A 182 -0.32 10.33 12.87
C GLU A 182 -0.71 9.40 11.71
N PHE A 183 0.31 8.67 11.22
CA PHE A 183 0.19 7.69 10.15
C PHE A 183 0.64 6.32 10.64
N ALA A 184 0.13 5.29 10.00
CA ALA A 184 0.54 3.92 10.24
C ALA A 184 0.41 3.10 8.95
N PHE A 185 1.22 2.08 8.83
CA PHE A 185 0.98 1.02 7.87
C PHE A 185 0.00 0.02 8.49
N PHE A 186 -1.00 -0.31 7.70
CA PHE A 186 -2.02 -1.30 8.03
C PHE A 186 -1.81 -2.50 7.13
N ARG A 187 -1.49 -3.65 7.73
CA ARG A 187 -1.34 -4.92 7.02
C ARG A 187 -2.52 -5.84 7.31
N TRP A 188 -3.10 -6.37 6.26
CA TRP A 188 -4.04 -7.49 6.31
C TRP A 188 -3.39 -8.69 5.63
N ASN A 189 -3.13 -9.75 6.39
CA ASN A 189 -2.74 -11.03 5.84
C ASN A 189 -4.00 -11.84 5.56
N ILE A 190 -4.12 -12.33 4.35
CA ILE A 190 -5.30 -13.03 3.85
C ILE A 190 -4.88 -14.45 3.53
N GLU A 191 -5.51 -15.42 4.16
CA GLU A 191 -5.31 -16.84 3.89
C GLU A 191 -6.66 -17.48 3.53
N ASN A 192 -6.75 -18.10 2.34
CA ASN A 192 -7.98 -18.72 1.83
C ASN A 192 -9.20 -17.78 1.92
N GLY A 193 -9.02 -16.49 1.67
CA GLY A 193 -10.08 -15.47 1.73
C GLY A 193 -10.43 -14.96 3.13
N VAL A 194 -9.71 -15.38 4.16
CA VAL A 194 -9.94 -14.97 5.55
C VAL A 194 -8.78 -14.10 6.03
N CYS A 195 -9.10 -12.94 6.62
CA CYS A 195 -8.08 -12.11 7.26
C CYS A 195 -7.63 -12.71 8.59
N ASP A 196 -6.31 -12.73 8.81
CA ASP A 196 -5.73 -13.04 10.11
C ASP A 196 -6.08 -11.95 11.14
N GLN A 197 -6.68 -12.37 12.25
CA GLN A 197 -7.25 -11.48 13.28
C GLN A 197 -6.31 -11.22 14.46
N ARG A 198 -4.99 -11.45 14.35
CA ARG A 198 -4.05 -11.28 15.48
C ARG A 198 -4.04 -9.87 16.05
N GLY A 199 -4.14 -8.84 15.21
CA GLY A 199 -4.25 -7.46 15.66
C GLY A 199 -2.97 -6.94 16.32
N GLU A 200 -1.81 -7.26 15.77
CA GLU A 200 -0.51 -6.85 16.31
C GLU A 200 -0.30 -5.34 16.19
N LEU A 201 0.27 -4.72 17.22
CA LEU A 201 0.68 -3.32 17.22
C LEU A 201 2.21 -3.24 17.22
N ASP A 202 2.75 -2.41 16.32
CA ASP A 202 4.19 -2.15 16.22
C ASP A 202 4.46 -0.66 16.01
N PHE A 203 5.71 -0.23 16.18
CA PHE A 203 6.13 1.16 16.05
C PHE A 203 7.35 1.25 15.15
N LEU A 204 7.30 2.17 14.19
CA LEU A 204 8.35 2.41 13.22
C LEU A 204 9.06 3.73 13.53
N ILE A 205 10.37 3.64 13.74
CA ILE A 205 11.27 4.80 13.80
C ILE A 205 12.19 4.72 12.59
N PHE A 206 12.39 5.85 11.91
CA PHE A 206 13.34 5.96 10.82
C PHE A 206 14.06 7.31 10.87
N GLU A 207 15.30 7.34 10.39
CA GLU A 207 16.08 8.56 10.32
C GLU A 207 15.68 9.41 9.12
N ARG A 208 15.75 10.71 9.29
CA ARG A 208 15.72 11.69 8.20
C ARG A 208 17.13 12.19 7.96
N ASP A 209 17.54 12.34 6.70
CA ASP A 209 18.77 13.00 6.41
C ASP A 209 18.73 14.51 6.81
N SER A 210 19.89 15.16 6.87
CA SER A 210 20.04 16.56 7.26
C SER A 210 19.28 17.55 6.38
N ASN A 211 18.75 17.09 5.23
CA ASN A 211 17.90 17.84 4.31
C ASN A 211 16.41 17.45 4.39
N GLY A 212 16.00 16.74 5.46
CA GLY A 212 14.65 16.21 5.59
C GLY A 212 14.39 14.94 4.78
N LYS A 213 15.41 14.42 4.08
CA LYS A 213 15.40 13.11 3.43
C LYS A 213 15.99 12.09 4.41
N SER A 214 15.42 10.93 4.56
CA SER A 214 15.81 9.94 5.55
C SER A 214 16.92 9.01 5.04
N SER A 215 17.84 8.66 5.90
CA SER A 215 18.85 7.66 5.66
C SER A 215 18.80 6.56 6.73
N ARG A 216 18.69 5.31 6.32
CA ARG A 216 18.73 4.04 7.07
C ARG A 216 17.67 3.80 8.17
N ALA A 217 17.11 2.59 8.15
CA ALA A 217 16.39 2.02 9.28
C ALA A 217 17.39 1.78 10.44
N LEU A 218 17.08 2.31 11.63
CA LEU A 218 17.77 1.91 12.85
C LEU A 218 17.31 0.49 13.19
N GLU A 219 18.22 -0.46 13.25
CA GLU A 219 17.98 -1.74 13.90
C GLU A 219 17.68 -1.46 15.37
N GLY A 220 16.42 -1.56 15.74
CA GLY A 220 16.01 -1.44 17.13
C GLY A 220 16.48 -2.65 17.91
N ASP A 221 17.56 -2.49 18.66
CA ASP A 221 17.98 -3.42 19.69
C ASP A 221 16.90 -3.44 20.78
N LEU A 222 15.96 -4.38 20.67
CA LEU A 222 15.07 -4.71 21.78
C LEU A 222 15.87 -5.52 22.77
N GLY A 223 16.57 -4.80 23.66
CA GLY A 223 17.21 -5.38 24.82
C GLY A 223 16.23 -6.30 25.55
N THR A 224 16.57 -7.57 25.61
CA THR A 224 15.96 -8.54 26.50
C THR A 224 16.27 -8.11 27.94
N GLY A 225 15.23 -7.64 28.63
CA GLY A 225 15.21 -7.41 30.06
C GLY A 225 13.99 -8.10 30.64
#